data_a9c71663e8731d292d0a2334018953c7
#
_entry.id   a9c71663e8731d292d0a2334018953c7
#
_cell.length_a   1.000
_cell.length_b   1.000
_cell.length_c   1.000
_cell.angle_alpha   90.00
_cell.angle_beta   90.00
_cell.angle_gamma   90.00
#
_symmetry.space_group_name_H-M   'P 1'
#
loop_
_entity.id
_entity.type
_entity.pdbx_description
1 polymer ?
#
loop_
_entity_poly.entity_id
_entity_poly.type
_entity_poly.pdbx_seq_one_letter_code
_entity_poly.pdbx_strand_id
1 'polypeptide(L)'
;MTKGKVKQNGMTLLEVMVALVIFSTAALALMNSVSLNVRFTHGLADTLQASWVAENQLAEAQLAKADFPDTEEQGTEIMGGRSWYWHKQRVKTANSGWANAIRVYAEGDESQPVISLQIIGPGEESK
;
A
#
# COMPACT_ATOMS: atom_id res chain seq x y z
N MET A 1 -53.10 10.65 34.28
CA MET A 1 -51.73 11.12 34.26
C MET A 1 -50.75 10.12 34.84
N THR A 2 -51.04 9.58 35.98
CA THR A 2 -50.15 8.56 36.58
C THR A 2 -49.94 7.35 35.72
N LYS A 3 -50.97 6.92 34.99
CA LYS A 3 -50.89 5.78 34.11
C LYS A 3 -49.93 6.01 32.94
N GLY A 4 -49.93 7.25 32.42
CA GLY A 4 -49.03 7.60 31.34
C GLY A 4 -47.57 7.57 31.75
N LYS A 5 -47.26 8.04 32.95
CA LYS A 5 -45.90 8.04 33.48
C LYS A 5 -45.40 6.61 33.72
N VAL A 6 -46.26 5.75 34.25
CA VAL A 6 -45.89 4.35 34.51
C VAL A 6 -45.59 3.64 33.21
N LYS A 7 -46.40 3.86 32.19
CA LYS A 7 -46.18 3.26 30.87
C LYS A 7 -44.88 3.80 30.23
N GLN A 8 -44.66 5.08 30.38
CA GLN A 8 -43.42 5.70 29.84
C GLN A 8 -42.19 5.14 30.50
N ASN A 9 -42.22 4.91 31.83
CA ASN A 9 -41.08 4.34 32.52
C ASN A 9 -40.77 2.93 32.02
N GLY A 10 -41.81 2.09 31.82
CA GLY A 10 -41.64 0.77 31.28
C GLY A 10 -41.12 0.77 29.86
N MET A 11 -41.67 1.66 29.03
CA MET A 11 -41.21 1.83 27.66
C MET A 11 -39.79 2.40 27.62
N THR A 12 -39.47 3.31 28.53
CA THR A 12 -38.15 3.88 28.60
C THR A 12 -37.08 2.82 28.88
N LEU A 13 -37.35 1.88 29.76
CA LEU A 13 -36.41 0.80 30.05
C LEU A 13 -36.18 -0.07 28.82
N LEU A 14 -37.24 -0.44 28.12
CA LEU A 14 -37.14 -1.22 26.90
C LEU A 14 -36.41 -0.40 25.81
N GLU A 15 -36.74 0.87 25.69
CA GLU A 15 -36.06 1.76 24.73
C GLU A 15 -34.57 1.87 24.99
N VAL A 16 -34.16 1.96 26.25
CA VAL A 16 -32.76 2.03 26.60
C VAL A 16 -32.05 0.73 26.22
N MET A 17 -32.68 -0.41 26.48
CA MET A 17 -32.08 -1.69 26.10
C MET A 17 -31.94 -1.84 24.60
N VAL A 18 -32.96 -1.46 23.83
CA VAL A 18 -32.92 -1.50 22.38
C VAL A 18 -31.88 -0.51 21.86
N ALA A 19 -31.86 0.69 22.42
CA ALA A 19 -30.90 1.71 22.03
C ALA A 19 -29.46 1.25 22.27
N LEU A 20 -29.20 0.57 23.39
CA LEU A 20 -27.88 0.04 23.70
C LEU A 20 -27.43 -1.02 22.68
N VAL A 21 -28.35 -1.89 22.29
CA VAL A 21 -28.05 -2.91 21.28
C VAL A 21 -27.71 -2.26 19.95
N ILE A 22 -28.53 -1.30 19.51
CA ILE A 22 -28.31 -0.59 18.26
C ILE A 22 -26.99 0.17 18.29
N PHE A 23 -26.75 0.89 19.39
CA PHE A 23 -25.52 1.69 19.55
C PHE A 23 -24.28 0.79 19.54
N SER A 24 -24.33 -0.33 20.25
CA SER A 24 -23.21 -1.26 20.31
C SER A 24 -22.90 -1.84 18.93
N THR A 25 -23.93 -2.21 18.19
CA THR A 25 -23.77 -2.75 16.85
C THR A 25 -23.16 -1.71 15.92
N ALA A 26 -23.67 -0.48 15.97
CA ALA A 26 -23.17 0.62 15.16
C ALA A 26 -21.73 0.95 15.52
N ALA A 27 -21.40 0.97 16.81
CA ALA A 27 -20.04 1.26 17.26
C ALA A 27 -19.04 0.21 16.77
N LEU A 28 -19.41 -1.08 16.84
CA LEU A 28 -18.57 -2.16 16.34
C LEU A 28 -18.35 -2.06 14.83
N ALA A 29 -19.42 -1.76 14.10
CA ALA A 29 -19.32 -1.56 12.65
C ALA A 29 -18.41 -0.41 12.30
N LEU A 30 -18.52 0.70 13.05
CA LEU A 30 -17.68 1.86 12.83
C LEU A 30 -16.22 1.57 13.12
N MET A 31 -15.94 0.88 14.22
CA MET A 31 -14.57 0.51 14.57
C MET A 31 -13.95 -0.39 13.50
N ASN A 32 -14.72 -1.32 12.98
CA ASN A 32 -14.26 -2.20 11.92
C ASN A 32 -13.95 -1.39 10.65
N SER A 33 -14.80 -0.44 10.30
CA SER A 33 -14.61 0.43 9.14
C SER A 33 -13.34 1.27 9.29
N VAL A 34 -13.11 1.84 10.47
CA VAL A 34 -11.91 2.65 10.72
C VAL A 34 -10.67 1.78 10.61
N SER A 35 -10.70 0.56 11.16
CA SER A 35 -9.56 -0.36 11.06
C SER A 35 -9.23 -0.70 9.61
N LEU A 36 -10.25 -0.94 8.79
CA LEU A 36 -10.04 -1.20 7.36
C LEU A 36 -9.43 0.00 6.66
N ASN A 37 -9.91 1.20 6.97
CA ASN A 37 -9.37 2.41 6.38
C ASN A 37 -7.92 2.64 6.76
N VAL A 38 -7.57 2.38 8.01
CA VAL A 38 -6.19 2.51 8.49
C VAL A 38 -5.28 1.53 7.74
N ARG A 39 -5.69 0.28 7.62
CA ARG A 39 -4.91 -0.72 6.89
C ARG A 39 -4.72 -0.34 5.43
N PHE A 40 -5.78 0.14 4.80
CA PHE A 40 -5.74 0.57 3.41
C PHE A 40 -4.78 1.74 3.23
N THR A 41 -4.84 2.72 4.14
CA THR A 41 -3.96 3.89 4.09
C THR A 41 -2.49 3.50 4.25
N HIS A 42 -2.19 2.57 5.18
CA HIS A 42 -0.83 2.08 5.35
C HIS A 42 -0.34 1.37 4.09
N GLY A 43 -1.18 0.55 3.48
CA GLY A 43 -0.83 -0.13 2.24
C GLY A 43 -0.55 0.85 1.11
N LEU A 44 -1.36 1.90 0.99
CA LEU A 44 -1.13 2.94 0.00
C LEU A 44 0.16 3.70 0.25
N ALA A 45 0.45 4.04 1.50
CA ALA A 45 1.67 4.75 1.84
C ALA A 45 2.90 3.91 1.50
N ASP A 46 2.88 2.62 1.81
CA ASP A 46 3.97 1.72 1.48
C ASP A 46 4.16 1.62 -0.03
N THR A 47 3.08 1.45 -0.76
CA THR A 47 3.14 1.36 -2.23
C THR A 47 3.70 2.65 -2.82
N LEU A 48 3.25 3.80 -2.31
CA LEU A 48 3.71 5.09 -2.81
C LEU A 48 5.20 5.28 -2.55
N GLN A 49 5.66 4.97 -1.35
CA GLN A 49 7.08 5.10 -1.02
C GLN A 49 7.94 4.14 -1.85
N ALA A 50 7.48 2.90 -2.00
CA ALA A 50 8.18 1.93 -2.84
C ALA A 50 8.22 2.38 -4.29
N SER A 51 7.13 2.98 -4.79
CA SER A 51 7.08 3.53 -6.14
C SER A 51 8.12 4.64 -6.33
N TRP A 52 8.24 5.51 -5.34
CA TRP A 52 9.23 6.59 -5.41
C TRP A 52 10.65 6.02 -5.46
N VAL A 53 10.95 4.99 -4.68
CA VAL A 53 12.24 4.33 -4.72
C VAL A 53 12.50 3.76 -6.11
N ALA A 54 11.54 3.04 -6.66
CA ALA A 54 11.67 2.45 -8.00
C ALA A 54 11.84 3.50 -9.08
N GLU A 55 11.02 4.55 -9.03
CA GLU A 55 11.09 5.63 -10.01
C GLU A 55 12.40 6.39 -9.95
N ASN A 56 12.95 6.58 -8.75
CA ASN A 56 14.26 7.23 -8.61
C ASN A 56 15.34 6.43 -9.31
N GLN A 57 15.34 5.11 -9.15
CA GLN A 57 16.33 4.25 -9.80
C GLN A 57 16.18 4.27 -11.32
N LEU A 58 14.93 4.24 -11.79
CA LEU A 58 14.66 4.31 -13.23
C LEU A 58 15.05 5.66 -13.80
N ALA A 59 14.76 6.73 -13.06
CA ALA A 59 15.12 8.09 -13.49
C ALA A 59 16.64 8.26 -13.57
N GLU A 60 17.39 7.74 -12.61
CA GLU A 60 18.83 7.79 -12.64
C GLU A 60 19.40 7.09 -13.87
N ALA A 61 18.83 5.93 -14.22
CA ALA A 61 19.25 5.21 -15.40
C ALA A 61 18.98 6.02 -16.68
N GLN A 62 17.82 6.65 -16.75
CA GLN A 62 17.48 7.48 -17.92
C GLN A 62 18.36 8.71 -18.03
N LEU A 63 18.64 9.35 -16.92
CA LEU A 63 19.53 10.52 -16.92
C LEU A 63 20.96 10.15 -17.32
N ALA A 64 21.42 8.99 -16.91
CA ALA A 64 22.74 8.49 -17.27
C ALA A 64 22.75 7.87 -18.67
N LYS A 65 21.58 7.70 -19.29
CA LYS A 65 21.41 7.03 -20.59
C LYS A 65 22.02 5.65 -20.58
N ALA A 66 21.84 4.94 -19.48
CA ALA A 66 22.39 3.60 -19.29
C ALA A 66 21.29 2.65 -18.87
N ASP A 67 21.37 1.43 -19.37
CA ASP A 67 20.47 0.35 -18.95
C ASP A 67 20.91 -0.21 -17.60
N PHE A 68 20.00 -0.91 -16.94
CA PHE A 68 20.35 -1.66 -15.75
C PHE A 68 21.30 -2.80 -16.13
N PRO A 69 22.10 -3.29 -15.16
CA PRO A 69 23.03 -4.37 -15.45
C PRO A 69 22.34 -5.68 -15.79
N ASP A 70 23.01 -6.54 -16.54
CA ASP A 70 22.48 -7.86 -16.89
C ASP A 70 22.34 -8.75 -15.66
N THR A 71 23.27 -8.61 -14.72
CA THR A 71 23.20 -9.34 -13.45
C THR A 71 22.47 -8.49 -12.44
N GLU A 72 21.68 -9.14 -11.58
CA GLU A 72 20.90 -8.44 -10.59
C GLU A 72 21.78 -7.61 -9.65
N GLU A 73 21.46 -6.34 -9.53
CA GLU A 73 22.13 -5.43 -8.61
C GLU A 73 21.14 -5.09 -7.49
N GLN A 74 21.63 -5.12 -6.28
CA GLN A 74 20.83 -4.87 -5.09
C GLN A 74 21.33 -3.64 -4.35
N GLY A 75 20.41 -2.96 -3.70
CA GLY A 75 20.77 -1.81 -2.91
C GLY A 75 19.70 -1.47 -1.91
N THR A 76 19.96 -0.42 -1.16
CA THR A 76 19.07 0.06 -0.11
C THR A 76 18.88 1.55 -0.28
N GLU A 77 17.66 2.02 -0.04
CA GLU A 77 17.34 3.44 -0.07
C GLU A 77 16.42 3.76 1.10
N ILE A 78 16.61 4.91 1.71
CA ILE A 78 15.76 5.36 2.81
C ILE A 78 14.71 6.30 2.25
N MET A 79 13.45 5.97 2.51
CA MET A 79 12.31 6.76 2.08
C MET A 79 11.26 6.74 3.19
N GLY A 80 10.83 7.92 3.62
CA GLY A 80 9.84 8.01 4.68
C GLY A 80 10.32 7.49 6.02
N GLY A 81 11.62 7.57 6.30
CA GLY A 81 12.20 7.08 7.55
C GLY A 81 12.33 5.57 7.63
N ARG A 82 12.11 4.86 6.53
CA ARG A 82 12.22 3.40 6.47
C ARG A 82 13.25 3.01 5.43
N SER A 83 13.88 1.86 5.64
CA SER A 83 14.79 1.30 4.65
C SER A 83 14.02 0.47 3.64
N TRP A 84 14.29 0.70 2.37
CA TRP A 84 13.70 -0.03 1.28
C TRP A 84 14.80 -0.73 0.52
N TYR A 85 14.59 -2.00 0.19
CA TYR A 85 15.56 -2.80 -0.56
C TYR A 85 15.10 -2.90 -2.00
N TRP A 86 16.00 -2.61 -2.93
CA TRP A 86 15.65 -2.71 -4.35
C TRP A 86 16.59 -3.69 -5.04
N HIS A 87 16.01 -4.40 -6.01
CA HIS A 87 16.73 -5.31 -6.89
C HIS A 87 16.46 -4.84 -8.31
N LYS A 88 17.51 -4.52 -9.05
CA LYS A 88 17.35 -4.04 -10.41
C LYS A 88 18.16 -4.88 -11.37
N GLN A 89 17.60 -5.10 -12.56
CA GLN A 89 18.19 -5.94 -13.56
C GLN A 89 17.57 -5.64 -14.91
N ARG A 90 18.36 -5.80 -15.97
CA ARG A 90 17.83 -5.78 -17.31
C ARG A 90 17.28 -7.16 -17.64
N VAL A 91 16.03 -7.21 -18.07
CA VAL A 91 15.34 -8.47 -18.35
C VAL A 91 14.86 -8.50 -19.79
N LYS A 92 14.71 -9.70 -20.32
CA LYS A 92 14.21 -9.88 -21.65
C LYS A 92 12.69 -9.86 -21.63
N THR A 93 12.09 -9.09 -22.55
CA THR A 93 10.64 -9.00 -22.66
C THR A 93 10.08 -10.10 -23.55
N ALA A 94 8.75 -10.25 -23.52
CA ALA A 94 8.06 -11.25 -24.33
C ALA A 94 8.27 -11.02 -25.82
N ASN A 95 8.53 -9.79 -26.25
CA ASN A 95 8.72 -9.42 -27.65
C ASN A 95 10.18 -9.48 -28.10
N SER A 96 11.02 -10.18 -27.36
CA SER A 96 12.46 -10.31 -27.64
C SER A 96 13.25 -9.03 -27.46
N GLY A 97 12.63 -8.00 -26.89
CA GLY A 97 13.34 -6.79 -26.49
C GLY A 97 13.88 -6.90 -25.07
N TRP A 98 14.42 -5.80 -24.57
CA TRP A 98 14.96 -5.71 -23.23
C TRP A 98 14.28 -4.60 -22.47
N ALA A 99 14.11 -4.80 -21.19
CA ALA A 99 13.53 -3.80 -20.31
C ALA A 99 14.33 -3.76 -19.02
N ASN A 100 14.35 -2.56 -18.41
CA ASN A 100 14.90 -2.40 -17.09
C ASN A 100 13.81 -2.73 -16.07
N ALA A 101 14.08 -3.71 -15.23
CA ALA A 101 13.13 -4.15 -14.21
C ALA A 101 13.67 -3.83 -12.84
N ILE A 102 12.80 -3.38 -11.96
CA ILE A 102 13.15 -3.12 -10.58
C ILE A 102 12.05 -3.64 -9.67
N ARG A 103 12.47 -4.26 -8.58
CA ARG A 103 11.58 -4.73 -7.53
C ARG A 103 11.99 -4.07 -6.24
N VAL A 104 11.03 -3.59 -5.48
CA VAL A 104 11.29 -2.90 -4.23
C VAL A 104 10.62 -3.67 -3.10
N TYR A 105 11.38 -3.93 -2.05
CA TYR A 105 10.95 -4.71 -0.89
C TYR A 105 10.99 -3.83 0.34
N ALA A 106 10.04 -4.06 1.25
CA ALA A 106 10.03 -3.39 2.53
C ALA A 106 11.00 -4.05 3.50
N GLU A 107 11.54 -3.27 4.41
CA GLU A 107 12.36 -3.80 5.48
C GLU A 107 11.57 -4.80 6.32
N GLY A 108 12.15 -5.96 6.53
CA GLY A 108 11.53 -7.00 7.33
C GLY A 108 10.63 -7.95 6.57
N ASP A 109 10.30 -7.66 5.32
CA ASP A 109 9.47 -8.55 4.49
C ASP A 109 10.03 -8.60 3.09
N GLU A 110 10.99 -9.46 2.90
CA GLU A 110 11.64 -9.62 1.60
C GLU A 110 11.06 -10.78 0.79
N SER A 111 9.99 -11.40 1.29
CA SER A 111 9.39 -12.55 0.60
C SER A 111 8.68 -12.16 -0.68
N GLN A 112 8.09 -10.97 -0.70
CA GLN A 112 7.38 -10.45 -1.88
C GLN A 112 7.68 -8.98 -2.06
N PRO A 113 7.87 -8.52 -3.31
CA PRO A 113 8.08 -7.10 -3.54
C PRO A 113 6.80 -6.31 -3.28
N VAL A 114 6.99 -5.12 -2.72
CA VAL A 114 5.88 -4.18 -2.57
C VAL A 114 5.46 -3.65 -3.93
N ILE A 115 6.43 -3.42 -4.81
CA ILE A 115 6.18 -2.96 -6.17
C ILE A 115 7.20 -3.57 -7.12
N SER A 116 6.76 -3.78 -8.36
CA SER A 116 7.63 -4.27 -9.42
C SER A 116 7.32 -3.46 -10.68
N LEU A 117 8.32 -2.84 -11.26
CA LEU A 117 8.18 -2.00 -12.44
C LEU A 117 9.13 -2.45 -13.53
N GLN A 118 8.68 -2.29 -14.77
CA GLN A 118 9.53 -2.51 -15.94
C GLN A 118 9.34 -1.35 -16.90
N ILE A 119 10.44 -0.91 -17.50
CA ILE A 119 10.41 0.16 -18.47
C ILE A 119 11.44 -0.14 -19.55
N ILE A 120 11.13 0.21 -20.78
CA ILE A 120 12.05 0.07 -21.89
C ILE A 120 13.26 0.97 -21.64
N GLY A 121 14.44 0.39 -21.69
CA GLY A 121 15.66 1.12 -21.41
C GLY A 121 16.00 2.15 -22.47
N PRO A 122 16.76 3.19 -22.10
CA PRO A 122 17.14 4.24 -23.06
C PRO A 122 17.92 3.73 -24.26
N GLY A 123 18.64 2.62 -24.10
CA GLY A 123 19.40 2.03 -25.20
C GLY A 123 18.50 1.43 -26.28
N GLU A 124 17.30 0.97 -25.92
CA GLU A 124 16.36 0.40 -26.89
C GLU A 124 15.54 1.46 -27.61
N GLU A 125 15.29 2.56 -26.95
CA GLU A 125 14.55 3.66 -27.57
C GLU A 125 15.31 4.30 -28.71
N SER A 126 16.61 4.16 -28.71
CA SER A 126 17.45 4.76 -29.75
C SER A 126 17.44 3.96 -31.06
N LYS A 127 16.80 2.84 -31.05
CA LYS A 127 16.64 2.03 -32.25
C LYS A 127 15.32 2.37 -32.94
#